data_376cab9b91c4f6972c9d68aecb51f689
#
_entry.id   376cab9b91c4f6972c9d68aecb51f689
#
_cell.length_a   1.000
_cell.length_b   1.000
_cell.length_c   1.000
_cell.angle_alpha   90.00
_cell.angle_beta   90.00
_cell.angle_gamma   90.00
#
_symmetry.space_group_name_H-M   'P 1'
#
loop_
_entity.id
_entity.type
_entity.pdbx_description
1 polymer ?
#
loop_
_entity_poly.entity_id
_entity_poly.type
_entity_poly.pdbx_seq_one_letter_code
_entity_poly.pdbx_strand_id
1 'polypeptide(L)'
;PAGISLAVLVVAFLVLPFDFRQALTNSLIGIVVCLSLVVIIGFVGQISLLQVALAGVSGFVISKLAGDAGIGFPLGLIVGVVAAVAFGLITALPALRIRGVNLAIVTLAGAQALYSFGFEDARWGGGLSTLPVKSPHLFALNLGPNASFPINGGVPSPAFGLVCAVAAVLCAMLVAAVRRSGLGRQMLAVRSNERAAAAAGISVPRVKLKAFALSSGIAGLAGGLYAYNFGAVSAAQFSLILSLTFISFAYIGGITSVRGAVLAGAGVTEGILGHVLDKWVGIPGDWQVLIGGVFLVVVLVRSPGGLAALPPPWQRLTDRRRRSGAAPRADTDVRRDVEPTVDVVK
;
A
#
# COMPACT_ATOMS: atom_id res chain seq x y z
N PRO A 1 -9.14 -18.37 -2.80
CA PRO A 1 -9.65 -17.00 -2.69
C PRO A 1 -9.13 -16.07 -3.79
N ALA A 2 -7.82 -16.14 -4.17
CA ALA A 2 -7.27 -15.26 -5.20
C ALA A 2 -7.91 -15.42 -6.59
N GLY A 3 -8.25 -16.64 -6.98
CA GLY A 3 -8.96 -16.90 -8.24
C GLY A 3 -10.37 -16.30 -8.27
N ILE A 4 -11.08 -16.36 -7.14
CA ILE A 4 -12.42 -15.76 -7.02
C ILE A 4 -12.32 -14.23 -7.08
N SER A 5 -11.34 -13.61 -6.41
CA SER A 5 -11.15 -12.15 -6.47
C SER A 5 -10.79 -11.69 -7.87
N LEU A 6 -9.96 -12.45 -8.60
CA LEU A 6 -9.63 -12.14 -9.98
C LEU A 6 -10.85 -12.28 -10.90
N ALA A 7 -11.65 -13.34 -10.76
CA ALA A 7 -12.88 -13.52 -11.53
C ALA A 7 -13.89 -12.38 -11.30
N VAL A 8 -14.07 -11.96 -10.06
CA VAL A 8 -14.93 -10.82 -9.71
C VAL A 8 -14.41 -9.53 -10.35
N LEU A 9 -13.09 -9.29 -10.33
CA LEU A 9 -12.49 -8.13 -10.98
C LEU A 9 -12.68 -8.15 -12.50
N VAL A 10 -12.49 -9.30 -13.15
CA VAL A 10 -12.75 -9.45 -14.60
C VAL A 10 -14.20 -9.11 -14.94
N VAL A 11 -15.15 -9.65 -14.19
CA VAL A 11 -16.58 -9.34 -14.38
C VAL A 11 -16.84 -7.85 -14.14
N ALA A 12 -16.24 -7.26 -13.11
CA ALA A 12 -16.39 -5.83 -12.83
C ALA A 12 -15.87 -4.97 -14.00
N PHE A 13 -14.70 -5.29 -14.58
CA PHE A 13 -14.17 -4.56 -15.75
C PHE A 13 -15.03 -4.70 -17.01
N LEU A 14 -15.78 -5.79 -17.15
CA LEU A 14 -16.67 -6.01 -18.29
C LEU A 14 -18.00 -5.28 -18.15
N VAL A 15 -18.54 -5.18 -16.93
CA VAL A 15 -19.91 -4.67 -16.66
C VAL A 15 -19.92 -3.18 -16.31
N LEU A 16 -18.86 -2.64 -15.65
CA LEU A 16 -18.86 -1.28 -15.16
C LEU A 16 -18.71 -0.23 -16.26
N PRO A 17 -19.37 0.94 -16.14
CA PRO A 17 -19.19 2.09 -17.02
C PRO A 17 -17.75 2.62 -16.95
N PHE A 18 -17.38 3.44 -17.94
CA PHE A 18 -16.04 3.99 -18.13
C PHE A 18 -15.44 4.63 -16.87
N ASP A 19 -16.17 5.54 -16.22
CA ASP A 19 -15.68 6.28 -15.04
C ASP A 19 -15.34 5.34 -13.87
N PHE A 20 -16.20 4.32 -13.67
CA PHE A 20 -15.98 3.32 -12.63
C PHE A 20 -14.79 2.38 -12.93
N ARG A 21 -14.51 2.12 -14.22
CA ARG A 21 -13.32 1.34 -14.62
C ARG A 21 -12.04 2.08 -14.30
N GLN A 22 -12.01 3.40 -14.55
CA GLN A 22 -10.87 4.23 -14.18
C GLN A 22 -10.66 4.28 -12.67
N ALA A 23 -11.72 4.52 -11.91
CA ALA A 23 -11.68 4.51 -10.46
C ALA A 23 -11.24 3.14 -9.91
N LEU A 24 -11.68 2.03 -10.52
CA LEU A 24 -11.24 0.68 -10.16
C LEU A 24 -9.74 0.48 -10.44
N THR A 25 -9.26 0.91 -11.60
CA THR A 25 -7.83 0.81 -11.94
C THR A 25 -6.98 1.63 -10.97
N ASN A 26 -7.39 2.87 -10.64
CA ASN A 26 -6.71 3.71 -9.67
C ASN A 26 -6.72 3.08 -8.26
N SER A 27 -7.84 2.47 -7.85
CA SER A 27 -7.91 1.69 -6.61
C SER A 27 -6.93 0.52 -6.59
N LEU A 28 -6.81 -0.22 -7.69
CA LEU A 28 -5.87 -1.35 -7.78
C LEU A 28 -4.41 -0.88 -7.68
N ILE A 29 -4.04 0.22 -8.35
CA ILE A 29 -2.73 0.84 -8.21
C ILE A 29 -2.53 1.33 -6.77
N GLY A 30 -3.52 1.99 -6.17
CA GLY A 30 -3.51 2.40 -4.78
C GLY A 30 -3.33 1.24 -3.79
N ILE A 31 -3.94 0.08 -4.06
CA ILE A 31 -3.72 -1.15 -3.28
C ILE A 31 -2.25 -1.57 -3.35
N VAL A 32 -1.61 -1.52 -4.52
CA VAL A 32 -0.19 -1.88 -4.66
C VAL A 32 0.69 -0.92 -3.86
N VAL A 33 0.43 0.40 -3.90
CA VAL A 33 1.14 1.39 -3.05
C VAL A 33 0.94 1.06 -1.56
N CYS A 34 -0.30 0.81 -1.13
CA CYS A 34 -0.59 0.47 0.26
C CYS A 34 0.06 -0.86 0.69
N LEU A 35 0.18 -1.85 -0.20
CA LEU A 35 0.92 -3.09 0.08
C LEU A 35 2.40 -2.83 0.32
N SER A 36 3.03 -1.88 -0.40
CA SER A 36 4.41 -1.46 -0.12
C SER A 36 4.56 -0.88 1.29
N LEU A 37 3.60 -0.05 1.71
CA LEU A 37 3.54 0.51 3.07
C LEU A 37 3.33 -0.58 4.14
N VAL A 38 2.50 -1.59 3.87
CA VAL A 38 2.32 -2.74 4.77
C VAL A 38 3.64 -3.48 5.00
N VAL A 39 4.48 -3.63 3.99
CA VAL A 39 5.79 -4.29 4.16
C VAL A 39 6.71 -3.48 5.06
N ILE A 40 6.88 -2.19 4.82
CA ILE A 40 7.87 -1.38 5.55
C ILE A 40 7.35 -0.94 6.92
N ILE A 41 6.12 -0.43 7.00
CA ILE A 41 5.54 0.05 8.26
C ILE A 41 4.87 -1.11 9.01
N GLY A 42 4.10 -1.94 8.29
CA GLY A 42 3.32 -3.01 8.90
C GLY A 42 4.18 -4.15 9.44
N PHE A 43 5.21 -4.59 8.73
CA PHE A 43 6.01 -5.76 9.16
C PHE A 43 7.27 -5.37 9.91
N VAL A 44 7.94 -4.27 9.58
CA VAL A 44 9.20 -3.85 10.23
C VAL A 44 8.98 -2.73 11.26
N GLY A 45 7.86 -2.02 11.17
CA GLY A 45 7.56 -0.91 12.08
C GLY A 45 8.32 0.38 11.76
N GLN A 46 8.83 0.51 10.53
CA GLN A 46 9.57 1.70 10.11
C GLN A 46 8.68 2.64 9.31
N ILE A 47 8.41 3.82 9.86
CA ILE A 47 7.64 4.85 9.15
C ILE A 47 8.52 5.39 8.03
N SER A 48 8.08 5.20 6.78
CA SER A 48 8.77 5.69 5.58
C SER A 48 7.80 6.47 4.70
N LEU A 49 8.15 7.71 4.40
CA LEU A 49 7.41 8.63 3.52
C LEU A 49 7.93 8.57 2.07
N LEU A 50 8.86 7.66 1.79
CA LEU A 50 9.56 7.58 0.52
C LEU A 50 8.78 6.80 -0.57
N GLN A 51 7.74 6.03 -0.21
CA GLN A 51 7.13 5.04 -1.10
C GLN A 51 6.54 5.65 -2.39
N VAL A 52 5.85 6.78 -2.27
CA VAL A 52 5.29 7.48 -3.45
C VAL A 52 6.40 8.11 -4.30
N ALA A 53 7.46 8.63 -3.68
CA ALA A 53 8.62 9.13 -4.43
C ALA A 53 9.32 7.98 -5.19
N LEU A 54 9.45 6.78 -4.60
CA LEU A 54 10.00 5.61 -5.30
C LEU A 54 9.09 5.14 -6.45
N ALA A 55 7.77 5.25 -6.30
CA ALA A 55 6.85 5.06 -7.40
C ALA A 55 7.12 6.08 -8.52
N GLY A 56 7.34 7.35 -8.16
CA GLY A 56 7.75 8.41 -9.09
C GLY A 56 9.04 8.07 -9.85
N VAL A 57 10.08 7.60 -9.15
CA VAL A 57 11.34 7.15 -9.80
C VAL A 57 11.06 6.15 -10.92
N SER A 58 10.22 5.13 -10.65
CA SER A 58 9.86 4.16 -11.68
C SER A 58 9.14 4.81 -12.87
N GLY A 59 8.15 5.67 -12.60
CA GLY A 59 7.38 6.36 -13.65
C GLY A 59 8.26 7.25 -14.54
N PHE A 60 9.14 8.04 -13.93
CA PHE A 60 10.06 8.93 -14.69
C PHE A 60 11.11 8.14 -15.48
N VAL A 61 11.66 7.05 -14.91
CA VAL A 61 12.58 6.17 -15.65
C VAL A 61 11.90 5.54 -16.84
N ILE A 62 10.66 5.08 -16.72
CA ILE A 62 9.88 4.53 -17.83
C ILE A 62 9.66 5.58 -18.91
N SER A 63 9.28 6.80 -18.56
CA SER A 63 9.07 7.87 -19.52
C SER A 63 10.34 8.20 -20.32
N LYS A 64 11.49 8.31 -19.63
CA LYS A 64 12.79 8.56 -20.27
C LYS A 64 13.22 7.40 -21.18
N LEU A 65 13.12 6.16 -20.72
CA LEU A 65 13.44 4.98 -21.53
C LEU A 65 12.56 4.84 -22.75
N ALA A 66 11.28 5.17 -22.65
CA ALA A 66 10.36 5.15 -23.77
C ALA A 66 10.65 6.27 -24.79
N GLY A 67 11.10 7.46 -24.32
CA GLY A 67 11.52 8.58 -25.17
C GLY A 67 12.85 8.33 -25.85
N ASP A 68 13.90 8.09 -25.06
CA ASP A 68 15.29 8.11 -25.53
C ASP A 68 15.72 6.76 -26.14
N ALA A 69 15.34 5.63 -25.54
CA ALA A 69 15.78 4.30 -25.96
C ALA A 69 14.71 3.46 -26.68
N GLY A 70 13.48 3.98 -26.81
CA GLY A 70 12.38 3.26 -27.44
C GLY A 70 11.91 2.01 -26.67
N ILE A 71 12.37 1.83 -25.42
CA ILE A 71 12.05 0.66 -24.59
C ILE A 71 10.65 0.84 -24.01
N GLY A 72 9.71 0.02 -24.52
CA GLY A 72 8.32 0.02 -24.07
C GLY A 72 8.01 -1.01 -22.99
N PHE A 73 6.71 -1.22 -22.73
CA PHE A 73 6.18 -2.28 -21.89
C PHE A 73 6.45 -3.67 -22.51
N PRO A 74 6.84 -4.72 -21.75
CA PRO A 74 7.00 -4.77 -20.27
C PRO A 74 8.41 -4.44 -19.77
N LEU A 75 9.43 -4.35 -20.67
CA LEU A 75 10.82 -4.13 -20.27
C LEU A 75 11.01 -2.81 -19.53
N GLY A 76 10.36 -1.73 -19.99
CA GLY A 76 10.36 -0.44 -19.30
C GLY A 76 9.89 -0.54 -17.85
N LEU A 77 8.84 -1.35 -17.60
CA LEU A 77 8.33 -1.58 -16.25
C LEU A 77 9.38 -2.27 -15.36
N ILE A 78 10.05 -3.30 -15.89
CA ILE A 78 11.10 -4.03 -15.14
C ILE A 78 12.25 -3.09 -14.78
N VAL A 79 12.74 -2.28 -15.73
CA VAL A 79 13.82 -1.32 -15.47
C VAL A 79 13.39 -0.24 -14.49
N GLY A 80 12.16 0.26 -14.59
CA GLY A 80 11.58 1.20 -13.63
C GLY A 80 11.52 0.64 -12.21
N VAL A 81 11.10 -0.61 -12.06
CA VAL A 81 11.09 -1.30 -10.76
C VAL A 81 12.51 -1.48 -10.22
N VAL A 82 13.46 -1.89 -11.04
CA VAL A 82 14.87 -2.05 -10.64
C VAL A 82 15.45 -0.70 -10.18
N ALA A 83 15.16 0.38 -10.91
CA ALA A 83 15.58 1.72 -10.53
C ALA A 83 14.98 2.12 -9.17
N ALA A 84 13.67 1.89 -8.94
CA ALA A 84 13.03 2.16 -7.66
C ALA A 84 13.66 1.36 -6.51
N VAL A 85 14.03 0.09 -6.73
CA VAL A 85 14.74 -0.73 -5.74
C VAL A 85 16.13 -0.16 -5.47
N ALA A 86 16.87 0.22 -6.50
CA ALA A 86 18.21 0.79 -6.34
C ALA A 86 18.18 2.09 -5.50
N PHE A 87 17.28 3.03 -5.83
CA PHE A 87 17.09 4.25 -5.04
C PHE A 87 16.58 3.95 -3.63
N GLY A 88 15.68 3.00 -3.47
CA GLY A 88 15.19 2.56 -2.15
C GLY A 88 16.30 1.98 -1.30
N LEU A 89 17.24 1.22 -1.88
CA LEU A 89 18.40 0.68 -1.15
C LEU A 89 19.40 1.78 -0.78
N ILE A 90 19.67 2.75 -1.68
CA ILE A 90 20.53 3.91 -1.39
C ILE A 90 19.97 4.69 -0.19
N THR A 91 18.69 4.99 -0.18
CA THR A 91 18.03 5.70 0.92
C THR A 91 17.88 4.85 2.19
N ALA A 92 17.86 3.52 2.07
CA ALA A 92 17.88 2.61 3.21
C ALA A 92 19.21 2.63 3.98
N LEU A 93 20.36 2.91 3.34
CA LEU A 93 21.66 2.90 4.00
C LEU A 93 21.74 3.84 5.22
N PRO A 94 21.39 5.14 5.12
CA PRO A 94 21.33 6.00 6.31
C PRO A 94 20.23 5.54 7.27
N ALA A 95 19.10 5.02 6.77
CA ALA A 95 17.98 4.54 7.56
C ALA A 95 18.35 3.35 8.47
N LEU A 96 19.37 2.56 8.13
CA LEU A 96 19.84 1.43 8.97
C LEU A 96 20.41 1.90 10.31
N ARG A 97 20.97 3.10 10.37
CA ARG A 97 21.61 3.66 11.57
C ARG A 97 20.65 4.44 12.45
N ILE A 98 19.47 4.79 11.94
CA ILE A 98 18.51 5.68 12.57
C ILE A 98 17.30 4.86 13.02
N ARG A 99 16.67 5.22 14.15
CA ARG A 99 15.54 4.51 14.74
C ARG A 99 14.40 5.46 15.05
N GLY A 100 13.18 4.92 15.10
CA GLY A 100 12.00 5.65 15.54
C GLY A 100 11.61 6.80 14.62
N VAL A 101 11.14 7.90 15.18
CA VAL A 101 10.60 9.06 14.46
C VAL A 101 11.67 9.75 13.58
N ASN A 102 12.93 9.72 14.00
CA ASN A 102 14.02 10.31 13.21
C ASN A 102 14.17 9.65 11.83
N LEU A 103 13.80 8.39 11.69
CA LEU A 103 13.78 7.71 10.41
C LEU A 103 12.71 8.29 9.46
N ALA A 104 11.56 8.67 9.99
CA ALA A 104 10.51 9.32 9.20
C ALA A 104 11.00 10.66 8.63
N ILE A 105 11.77 11.43 9.43
CA ILE A 105 12.36 12.70 8.99
C ILE A 105 13.37 12.47 7.86
N VAL A 106 14.23 11.46 7.98
CA VAL A 106 15.22 11.14 6.93
C VAL A 106 14.55 10.67 5.65
N THR A 107 13.52 9.84 5.75
CA THR A 107 12.78 9.37 4.56
C THR A 107 11.94 10.49 3.93
N LEU A 108 11.45 11.43 4.74
CA LEU A 108 10.79 12.64 4.29
C LEU A 108 11.78 13.53 3.51
N ALA A 109 12.96 13.79 4.08
CA ALA A 109 14.00 14.58 3.42
C ALA A 109 14.46 13.90 2.13
N GLY A 110 14.61 12.57 2.12
CA GLY A 110 14.93 11.80 0.93
C GLY A 110 13.84 11.88 -0.16
N ALA A 111 12.57 11.81 0.23
CA ALA A 111 11.45 11.98 -0.69
C ALA A 111 11.42 13.40 -1.28
N GLN A 112 11.63 14.42 -0.44
CA GLN A 112 11.68 15.82 -0.87
C GLN A 112 12.89 16.08 -1.79
N ALA A 113 14.04 15.49 -1.49
CA ALA A 113 15.22 15.60 -2.35
C ALA A 113 14.96 14.98 -3.73
N LEU A 114 14.35 13.79 -3.81
CA LEU A 114 13.94 13.18 -5.07
C LEU A 114 12.93 14.05 -5.83
N TYR A 115 12.01 14.66 -5.11
CA TYR A 115 11.01 15.56 -5.69
C TYR A 115 11.67 16.78 -6.31
N SER A 116 12.46 17.53 -5.52
CA SER A 116 13.04 18.81 -5.98
C SER A 116 14.20 18.64 -6.97
N PHE A 117 15.09 17.69 -6.74
CA PHE A 117 16.28 17.50 -7.60
C PHE A 117 16.06 16.47 -8.71
N GLY A 118 15.08 15.57 -8.56
CA GLY A 118 14.77 14.54 -9.56
C GLY A 118 13.60 14.93 -10.44
N PHE A 119 12.44 15.19 -9.86
CA PHE A 119 11.18 15.31 -10.62
C PHE A 119 10.95 16.74 -11.13
N GLU A 120 11.30 17.77 -10.36
CA GLU A 120 11.17 19.18 -10.76
C GLU A 120 12.34 19.67 -11.62
N ASP A 121 13.48 18.95 -11.68
CA ASP A 121 14.58 19.34 -12.55
C ASP A 121 14.20 19.17 -14.03
N ALA A 122 14.37 20.23 -14.82
CA ALA A 122 14.01 20.25 -16.23
C ALA A 122 14.76 19.19 -17.07
N ARG A 123 15.97 18.78 -16.64
CA ARG A 123 16.80 17.80 -17.36
C ARG A 123 16.31 16.36 -17.13
N TRP A 124 15.81 16.05 -15.93
CA TRP A 124 15.42 14.70 -15.55
C TRP A 124 13.91 14.51 -15.51
N GLY A 125 13.20 15.38 -14.82
CA GLY A 125 11.76 15.26 -14.57
C GLY A 125 10.89 16.11 -15.51
N GLY A 126 11.49 16.88 -16.43
CA GLY A 126 10.75 17.77 -17.31
C GLY A 126 10.27 19.06 -16.66
N GLY A 127 10.64 19.33 -15.42
CA GLY A 127 10.24 20.53 -14.67
C GLY A 127 8.75 20.53 -14.34
N LEU A 128 8.07 21.62 -14.72
CA LEU A 128 6.61 21.75 -14.58
C LEU A 128 5.82 21.08 -15.71
N SER A 129 6.50 20.55 -16.74
CA SER A 129 5.86 19.90 -17.88
C SER A 129 5.56 18.42 -17.57
N THR A 130 4.56 17.90 -18.27
CA THR A 130 4.19 16.50 -18.22
C THR A 130 5.02 15.71 -19.22
N LEU A 131 5.70 14.68 -18.77
CA LEU A 131 6.47 13.80 -19.66
C LEU A 131 5.56 12.69 -20.21
N PRO A 132 5.51 12.51 -21.54
CA PRO A 132 4.67 11.47 -22.15
C PRO A 132 5.25 10.08 -21.88
N VAL A 133 4.35 9.10 -21.68
CA VAL A 133 4.67 7.68 -21.60
C VAL A 133 4.03 6.98 -22.78
N LYS A 134 4.80 6.23 -23.55
CA LYS A 134 4.27 5.46 -24.68
C LYS A 134 3.26 4.44 -24.20
N SER A 135 2.20 4.24 -24.98
CA SER A 135 1.15 3.24 -24.69
C SER A 135 1.77 1.85 -24.46
N PRO A 136 1.28 1.08 -23.48
CA PRO A 136 1.79 -0.25 -23.22
C PRO A 136 1.41 -1.20 -24.36
N HIS A 137 2.42 -1.84 -24.95
CA HIS A 137 2.26 -2.87 -25.97
C HIS A 137 2.84 -4.18 -25.45
N LEU A 138 2.05 -5.24 -25.43
CA LEU A 138 2.52 -6.60 -25.09
C LEU A 138 2.55 -7.42 -26.38
N PHE A 139 3.73 -7.56 -26.98
CA PHE A 139 3.92 -8.15 -28.31
C PHE A 139 3.06 -7.43 -29.39
N ALA A 140 2.09 -8.14 -29.98
CA ALA A 140 1.15 -7.60 -30.97
C ALA A 140 -0.11 -6.97 -30.33
N LEU A 141 -0.31 -7.11 -29.03
CA LEU A 141 -1.49 -6.60 -28.32
C LEU A 141 -1.23 -5.18 -27.83
N ASN A 142 -1.96 -4.21 -28.36
CA ASN A 142 -1.98 -2.85 -27.84
C ASN A 142 -2.88 -2.82 -26.59
N LEU A 143 -2.31 -2.57 -25.42
CA LEU A 143 -3.03 -2.45 -24.15
C LEU A 143 -3.40 -0.98 -23.86
N GLY A 144 -3.00 -0.05 -24.71
CA GLY A 144 -3.28 1.38 -24.59
C GLY A 144 -4.71 1.76 -24.96
N PRO A 145 -5.01 3.07 -25.01
CA PRO A 145 -6.34 3.60 -25.26
C PRO A 145 -6.96 3.21 -26.60
N ASN A 146 -6.12 2.90 -27.59
CA ASN A 146 -6.52 2.45 -28.92
C ASN A 146 -6.48 0.92 -29.07
N ALA A 147 -6.63 0.17 -27.98
CA ALA A 147 -6.63 -1.28 -28.02
C ALA A 147 -7.78 -1.80 -28.89
N SER A 148 -7.48 -2.81 -29.69
CA SER A 148 -8.41 -3.45 -30.65
C SER A 148 -9.58 -4.21 -29.99
N PHE A 149 -9.76 -4.10 -28.70
CA PHE A 149 -10.94 -4.59 -28.00
C PHE A 149 -11.99 -3.48 -27.92
N PRO A 150 -13.01 -3.50 -28.78
CA PRO A 150 -14.01 -2.43 -28.89
C PRO A 150 -15.08 -2.56 -27.79
N ILE A 151 -14.69 -2.58 -26.54
CA ILE A 151 -15.63 -2.38 -25.44
C ILE A 151 -15.56 -0.90 -25.06
N ASN A 152 -16.32 -0.08 -25.83
CA ASN A 152 -16.52 1.36 -25.64
C ASN A 152 -15.23 2.19 -25.60
N GLY A 153 -14.83 2.70 -26.74
CA GLY A 153 -13.63 3.50 -26.97
C GLY A 153 -13.41 4.63 -25.97
N GLY A 154 -12.47 4.47 -25.10
CA GLY A 154 -12.04 5.45 -24.14
C GLY A 154 -10.85 4.96 -23.32
N VAL A 155 -10.04 5.90 -22.84
CA VAL A 155 -8.99 5.67 -21.83
C VAL A 155 -9.67 5.62 -20.45
N PRO A 156 -9.42 4.62 -19.58
CA PRO A 156 -8.44 3.54 -19.69
C PRO A 156 -8.98 2.30 -20.42
N SER A 157 -8.06 1.58 -21.09
CA SER A 157 -8.45 0.32 -21.72
C SER A 157 -8.74 -0.74 -20.64
N PRO A 158 -9.84 -1.50 -20.76
CA PRO A 158 -10.14 -2.57 -19.81
C PRO A 158 -9.05 -3.64 -19.77
N ALA A 159 -8.30 -3.81 -20.85
CA ALA A 159 -7.17 -4.73 -20.90
C ALA A 159 -6.04 -4.32 -19.97
N PHE A 160 -5.70 -3.02 -19.89
CA PHE A 160 -4.69 -2.53 -18.96
C PHE A 160 -5.18 -2.59 -17.49
N GLY A 161 -6.46 -2.30 -17.26
CA GLY A 161 -7.08 -2.50 -15.95
C GLY A 161 -6.94 -3.94 -15.45
N LEU A 162 -7.07 -4.93 -16.35
CA LEU A 162 -6.85 -6.33 -16.00
C LEU A 162 -5.37 -6.61 -15.64
N VAL A 163 -4.41 -5.99 -16.35
CA VAL A 163 -2.99 -6.09 -15.97
C VAL A 163 -2.77 -5.53 -14.56
N CYS A 164 -3.37 -4.38 -14.23
CA CYS A 164 -3.31 -3.81 -12.88
C CYS A 164 -3.95 -4.74 -11.84
N ALA A 165 -5.06 -5.40 -12.18
CA ALA A 165 -5.72 -6.37 -11.30
C ALA A 165 -4.83 -7.59 -11.02
N VAL A 166 -4.22 -8.15 -12.05
CA VAL A 166 -3.27 -9.27 -11.92
C VAL A 166 -2.07 -8.84 -11.05
N ALA A 167 -1.50 -7.66 -11.32
CA ALA A 167 -0.38 -7.13 -10.56
C ALA A 167 -0.74 -6.93 -9.07
N ALA A 168 -1.90 -6.36 -8.77
CA ALA A 168 -2.39 -6.16 -7.40
C ALA A 168 -2.58 -7.49 -6.66
N VAL A 169 -3.20 -8.49 -7.31
CA VAL A 169 -3.39 -9.83 -6.73
C VAL A 169 -2.05 -10.53 -6.51
N LEU A 170 -1.12 -10.46 -7.46
CA LEU A 170 0.22 -11.03 -7.31
C LEU A 170 0.99 -10.37 -6.17
N CYS A 171 0.96 -9.04 -6.05
CA CYS A 171 1.57 -8.32 -4.94
C CYS A 171 0.92 -8.68 -3.60
N ALA A 172 -0.41 -8.80 -3.54
CA ALA A 172 -1.11 -9.23 -2.33
C ALA A 172 -0.72 -10.65 -1.91
N MET A 173 -0.62 -11.57 -2.87
CA MET A 173 -0.12 -12.93 -2.62
C MET A 173 1.33 -12.93 -2.17
N LEU A 174 2.20 -12.14 -2.81
CA LEU A 174 3.61 -12.00 -2.42
C LEU A 174 3.74 -11.50 -0.98
N VAL A 175 3.04 -10.41 -0.62
CA VAL A 175 3.07 -9.86 0.74
C VAL A 175 2.50 -10.85 1.76
N ALA A 176 1.44 -11.58 1.42
CA ALA A 176 0.88 -12.63 2.27
C ALA A 176 1.84 -13.82 2.44
N ALA A 177 2.54 -14.23 1.39
CA ALA A 177 3.55 -15.28 1.42
C ALA A 177 4.77 -14.85 2.25
N VAL A 178 5.26 -13.64 2.06
CA VAL A 178 6.36 -13.06 2.85
C VAL A 178 5.99 -13.04 4.34
N ARG A 179 4.79 -12.63 4.70
CA ARG A 179 4.33 -12.63 6.10
C ARG A 179 4.41 -14.01 6.75
N ARG A 180 4.15 -15.08 5.99
CA ARG A 180 4.20 -16.48 6.48
C ARG A 180 5.59 -17.08 6.44
N SER A 181 6.51 -16.48 5.72
CA SER A 181 7.89 -16.97 5.55
C SER A 181 8.77 -16.71 6.77
N GLY A 182 9.97 -17.28 6.78
CA GLY A 182 11.01 -17.00 7.78
C GLY A 182 11.39 -15.51 7.82
N LEU A 183 11.45 -14.86 6.64
CA LEU A 183 11.73 -13.44 6.54
C LEU A 183 10.64 -12.59 7.23
N GLY A 184 9.37 -12.91 7.04
CA GLY A 184 8.27 -12.20 7.69
C GLY A 184 8.31 -12.34 9.21
N ARG A 185 8.64 -13.53 9.73
CA ARG A 185 8.85 -13.72 11.18
C ARG A 185 10.00 -12.87 11.73
N GLN A 186 11.12 -12.80 11.01
CA GLN A 186 12.24 -11.95 11.38
C GLN A 186 11.86 -10.46 11.35
N MET A 187 11.10 -10.01 10.35
CA MET A 187 10.60 -8.62 10.26
C MET A 187 9.71 -8.29 11.47
N LEU A 188 8.79 -9.17 11.84
CA LEU A 188 7.90 -8.97 12.99
C LEU A 188 8.67 -8.99 14.33
N ALA A 189 9.71 -9.82 14.46
CA ALA A 189 10.60 -9.83 15.64
C ALA A 189 11.35 -8.50 15.75
N VAL A 190 11.91 -7.99 14.65
CA VAL A 190 12.58 -6.67 14.61
C VAL A 190 11.62 -5.54 14.95
N ARG A 191 10.36 -5.62 14.47
CA ARG A 191 9.32 -4.65 14.80
C ARG A 191 8.99 -4.62 16.28
N SER A 192 8.92 -5.78 16.94
CA SER A 192 8.57 -5.85 18.36
C SER A 192 9.67 -5.31 19.26
N ASN A 193 10.93 -5.73 19.04
CA ASN A 193 12.09 -5.25 19.77
C ASN A 193 13.39 -5.55 19.00
N GLU A 194 14.04 -4.51 18.46
CA GLU A 194 15.27 -4.65 17.68
C GLU A 194 16.42 -5.25 18.50
N ARG A 195 16.54 -4.89 19.80
CA ARG A 195 17.62 -5.37 20.67
C ARG A 195 17.43 -6.85 21.00
N ALA A 196 16.21 -7.26 21.33
CA ALA A 196 15.89 -8.66 21.61
C ALA A 196 16.06 -9.53 20.36
N ALA A 197 15.66 -9.04 19.18
CA ALA A 197 15.86 -9.73 17.91
C ALA A 197 17.36 -9.93 17.61
N ALA A 198 18.21 -8.90 17.86
CA ALA A 198 19.64 -9.00 17.69
C ALA A 198 20.27 -10.01 18.67
N ALA A 199 19.83 -10.03 19.93
CA ALA A 199 20.28 -11.00 20.95
C ALA A 199 19.90 -12.45 20.58
N ALA A 200 18.76 -12.63 19.85
CA ALA A 200 18.36 -13.91 19.30
C ALA A 200 19.07 -14.29 17.98
N GLY A 201 20.13 -13.57 17.58
CA GLY A 201 20.93 -13.86 16.39
C GLY A 201 20.33 -13.35 15.07
N ILE A 202 19.28 -12.53 15.11
CA ILE A 202 18.69 -11.95 13.90
C ILE A 202 19.51 -10.73 13.46
N SER A 203 20.04 -10.75 12.24
CA SER A 203 20.75 -9.62 11.67
C SER A 203 19.78 -8.48 11.28
N VAL A 204 19.53 -7.55 12.21
CA VAL A 204 18.59 -6.44 12.05
C VAL A 204 18.85 -5.62 10.77
N PRO A 205 20.10 -5.22 10.42
CA PRO A 205 20.36 -4.46 9.20
C PRO A 205 19.96 -5.23 7.93
N ARG A 206 20.25 -6.54 7.87
CA ARG A 206 19.88 -7.37 6.69
C ARG A 206 18.37 -7.51 6.55
N VAL A 207 17.64 -7.64 7.64
CA VAL A 207 16.18 -7.71 7.63
C VAL A 207 15.57 -6.40 7.15
N LYS A 208 16.05 -5.27 7.66
CA LYS A 208 15.64 -3.94 7.22
C LYS A 208 15.92 -3.72 5.73
N LEU A 209 17.11 -4.04 5.26
CA LEU A 209 17.51 -3.89 3.86
C LEU A 209 16.62 -4.71 2.92
N LYS A 210 16.33 -5.98 3.27
CA LYS A 210 15.40 -6.83 2.51
C LYS A 210 13.98 -6.26 2.48
N ALA A 211 13.52 -5.69 3.59
CA ALA A 211 12.22 -5.05 3.67
C ALA A 211 12.14 -3.80 2.78
N PHE A 212 13.19 -2.95 2.80
CA PHE A 212 13.28 -1.79 1.92
C PHE A 212 13.29 -2.21 0.45
N ALA A 213 14.11 -3.19 0.07
CA ALA A 213 14.16 -3.68 -1.31
C ALA A 213 12.80 -4.18 -1.80
N LEU A 214 12.12 -5.01 -0.99
CA LEU A 214 10.81 -5.55 -1.33
C LEU A 214 9.75 -4.44 -1.43
N SER A 215 9.72 -3.54 -0.45
CA SER A 215 8.78 -2.42 -0.40
C SER A 215 9.00 -1.46 -1.58
N SER A 216 10.26 -1.12 -1.89
CA SER A 216 10.61 -0.27 -3.03
C SER A 216 10.25 -0.91 -4.37
N GLY A 217 10.43 -2.22 -4.50
CA GLY A 217 10.04 -2.96 -5.71
C GLY A 217 8.51 -2.92 -5.93
N ILE A 218 7.73 -3.11 -4.87
CA ILE A 218 6.26 -3.01 -4.94
C ILE A 218 5.83 -1.58 -5.25
N ALA A 219 6.46 -0.57 -4.62
CA ALA A 219 6.17 0.84 -4.89
C ALA A 219 6.54 1.23 -6.33
N GLY A 220 7.71 0.78 -6.83
CA GLY A 220 8.13 0.99 -8.21
C GLY A 220 7.18 0.35 -9.21
N LEU A 221 6.66 -0.85 -8.91
CA LEU A 221 5.63 -1.48 -9.74
C LEU A 221 4.36 -0.63 -9.81
N ALA A 222 3.89 -0.11 -8.68
CA ALA A 222 2.73 0.78 -8.64
C ALA A 222 2.94 2.04 -9.48
N GLY A 223 4.13 2.68 -9.36
CA GLY A 223 4.47 3.87 -10.13
C GLY A 223 4.54 3.63 -11.63
N GLY A 224 5.11 2.49 -12.04
CA GLY A 224 5.13 2.10 -13.45
C GLY A 224 3.73 1.81 -14.01
N LEU A 225 2.87 1.11 -13.25
CA LEU A 225 1.47 0.91 -13.64
C LEU A 225 0.72 2.24 -13.74
N TYR A 226 0.97 3.16 -12.81
CA TYR A 226 0.39 4.50 -12.84
C TYR A 226 0.81 5.26 -14.09
N ALA A 227 2.11 5.27 -14.42
CA ALA A 227 2.66 5.93 -15.60
C ALA A 227 2.04 5.43 -16.90
N TYR A 228 1.89 4.13 -17.05
CA TYR A 228 1.22 3.53 -18.22
C TYR A 228 -0.29 3.76 -18.24
N ASN A 229 -0.96 3.83 -17.08
CA ASN A 229 -2.39 4.07 -17.00
C ASN A 229 -2.77 5.48 -17.46
N PHE A 230 -1.99 6.47 -17.03
CA PHE A 230 -2.24 7.87 -17.40
C PHE A 230 -1.56 8.30 -18.71
N GLY A 231 -0.63 7.50 -19.24
CA GLY A 231 0.11 7.83 -20.45
C GLY A 231 1.04 9.05 -20.30
N ALA A 232 1.21 9.55 -19.08
CA ALA A 232 2.02 10.70 -18.76
C ALA A 232 2.41 10.73 -17.27
N VAL A 233 3.56 11.33 -16.97
CA VAL A 233 4.03 11.54 -15.59
C VAL A 233 4.40 13.00 -15.37
N SER A 234 4.07 13.53 -14.20
CA SER A 234 4.44 14.87 -13.75
C SER A 234 4.90 14.84 -12.29
N ALA A 235 5.70 15.82 -11.88
CA ALA A 235 6.19 15.93 -10.51
C ALA A 235 5.04 15.99 -9.49
N ALA A 236 3.97 16.73 -9.77
CA ALA A 236 2.83 16.89 -8.87
C ALA A 236 2.17 15.57 -8.43
N GLN A 237 2.20 14.55 -9.31
CA GLN A 237 1.62 13.23 -9.06
C GLN A 237 2.40 12.39 -8.03
N PHE A 238 3.60 12.81 -7.66
CA PHE A 238 4.46 12.11 -6.70
C PHE A 238 4.90 13.03 -5.55
N SER A 239 4.03 13.97 -5.21
CA SER A 239 4.28 14.95 -4.15
C SER A 239 4.32 14.32 -2.76
N LEU A 240 4.94 15.04 -1.82
CA LEU A 240 5.00 14.66 -0.43
C LEU A 240 3.60 14.57 0.21
N ILE A 241 2.69 15.47 -0.18
CA ILE A 241 1.31 15.48 0.32
C ILE A 241 0.60 14.18 -0.05
N LEU A 242 0.82 13.70 -1.27
CA LEU A 242 0.26 12.42 -1.71
C LEU A 242 0.83 11.25 -0.91
N SER A 243 2.12 11.29 -0.53
CA SER A 243 2.73 10.28 0.37
C SER A 243 2.04 10.23 1.72
N LEU A 244 1.76 11.38 2.32
CA LEU A 244 1.03 11.49 3.59
C LEU A 244 -0.40 10.97 3.46
N THR A 245 -1.06 11.27 2.35
CA THR A 245 -2.41 10.79 2.05
C THR A 245 -2.45 9.27 1.97
N PHE A 246 -1.53 8.62 1.23
CA PHE A 246 -1.46 7.16 1.16
C PHE A 246 -1.19 6.51 2.51
N ILE A 247 -0.30 7.09 3.33
CA ILE A 247 -0.05 6.59 4.69
C ILE A 247 -1.30 6.71 5.54
N SER A 248 -2.02 7.82 5.47
CA SER A 248 -3.28 8.04 6.20
C SER A 248 -4.31 6.97 5.85
N PHE A 249 -4.54 6.72 4.56
CA PHE A 249 -5.45 5.65 4.12
C PHE A 249 -4.95 4.26 4.53
N ALA A 250 -3.64 3.99 4.49
CA ALA A 250 -3.07 2.73 4.93
C ALA A 250 -3.31 2.48 6.44
N TYR A 251 -3.23 3.53 7.27
CA TYR A 251 -3.58 3.43 8.70
C TYR A 251 -5.08 3.23 8.91
N ILE A 252 -5.94 3.96 8.20
CA ILE A 252 -7.40 3.78 8.25
C ILE A 252 -7.76 2.34 7.88
N GLY A 253 -7.22 1.82 6.78
CA GLY A 253 -7.47 0.45 6.32
C GLY A 253 -6.95 -0.60 7.29
N GLY A 254 -5.82 -0.35 7.94
CA GLY A 254 -5.12 -1.27 8.84
C GLY A 254 -3.78 -1.73 8.27
N ILE A 255 -2.73 -0.99 8.60
CA ILE A 255 -1.38 -1.09 8.02
C ILE A 255 -0.66 -2.43 8.28
N THR A 256 -1.19 -3.28 9.14
CA THR A 256 -0.58 -4.56 9.51
C THR A 256 -1.07 -5.75 8.69
N SER A 257 -2.03 -5.54 7.78
CA SER A 257 -2.68 -6.62 7.07
C SER A 257 -2.90 -6.34 5.57
N VAL A 258 -2.85 -7.39 4.75
CA VAL A 258 -3.18 -7.29 3.33
C VAL A 258 -4.63 -6.83 3.12
N ARG A 259 -5.58 -7.25 3.98
CA ARG A 259 -6.97 -6.78 3.93
C ARG A 259 -7.07 -5.28 4.14
N GLY A 260 -6.25 -4.74 5.07
CA GLY A 260 -6.15 -3.31 5.31
C GLY A 260 -5.64 -2.54 4.10
N ALA A 261 -4.64 -3.06 3.40
CA ALA A 261 -4.14 -2.45 2.17
C ALA A 261 -5.21 -2.40 1.06
N VAL A 262 -6.04 -3.45 0.94
CA VAL A 262 -7.16 -3.47 -0.02
C VAL A 262 -8.20 -2.41 0.32
N LEU A 263 -8.59 -2.31 1.59
CA LEU A 263 -9.53 -1.26 2.05
C LEU A 263 -8.96 0.14 1.86
N ALA A 264 -7.66 0.32 2.17
CA ALA A 264 -6.96 1.58 1.99
C ALA A 264 -6.92 2.02 0.52
N GLY A 265 -6.51 1.12 -0.38
CA GLY A 265 -6.42 1.43 -1.81
C GLY A 265 -7.79 1.69 -2.46
N ALA A 266 -8.85 1.02 -2.00
CA ALA A 266 -10.21 1.34 -2.42
C ALA A 266 -10.68 2.71 -1.93
N GLY A 267 -10.14 3.19 -0.79
CA GLY A 267 -10.47 4.47 -0.17
C GLY A 267 -9.69 5.67 -0.69
N VAL A 268 -8.68 5.49 -1.53
CA VAL A 268 -7.91 6.61 -2.11
C VAL A 268 -8.84 7.55 -2.88
N THR A 269 -8.57 8.84 -2.83
CA THR A 269 -9.44 9.91 -3.36
C THR A 269 -9.83 9.71 -4.84
N GLU A 270 -8.91 9.22 -5.66
CA GLU A 270 -9.16 8.88 -7.07
C GLU A 270 -9.65 7.43 -7.27
N GLY A 271 -9.90 6.70 -6.18
CA GLY A 271 -10.38 5.33 -6.20
C GLY A 271 -11.90 5.23 -6.25
N ILE A 272 -12.39 3.99 -6.16
CA ILE A 272 -13.83 3.70 -6.23
C ILE A 272 -14.61 4.47 -5.16
N LEU A 273 -14.13 4.50 -3.92
CA LEU A 273 -14.85 5.18 -2.83
C LEU A 273 -14.90 6.70 -3.06
N GLY A 274 -13.78 7.30 -3.50
CA GLY A 274 -13.73 8.71 -3.85
C GLY A 274 -14.70 9.05 -4.98
N HIS A 275 -14.73 8.23 -6.02
CA HIS A 275 -15.63 8.41 -7.15
C HIS A 275 -17.11 8.27 -6.78
N VAL A 276 -17.45 7.33 -5.90
CA VAL A 276 -18.81 7.16 -5.37
C VAL A 276 -19.22 8.38 -4.52
N LEU A 277 -18.32 8.87 -3.68
CA LEU A 277 -18.57 10.07 -2.85
C LEU A 277 -18.77 11.33 -3.69
N ASP A 278 -17.99 11.50 -4.76
CA ASP A 278 -18.12 12.63 -5.67
C ASP A 278 -19.43 12.57 -6.47
N LYS A 279 -19.71 11.44 -7.10
CA LYS A 279 -20.83 11.31 -8.06
C LYS A 279 -22.18 11.06 -7.42
N TRP A 280 -22.25 10.37 -6.25
CA TRP A 280 -23.50 10.00 -5.60
C TRP A 280 -23.84 10.89 -4.39
N VAL A 281 -22.81 11.36 -3.69
CA VAL A 281 -23.00 12.20 -2.50
C VAL A 281 -22.71 13.67 -2.81
N GLY A 282 -22.03 13.97 -3.93
CA GLY A 282 -21.72 15.33 -4.36
C GLY A 282 -20.63 16.00 -3.52
N ILE A 283 -19.72 15.22 -2.92
CA ILE A 283 -18.60 15.72 -2.11
C ILE A 283 -17.36 15.88 -3.01
N PRO A 284 -16.92 17.12 -3.32
CA PRO A 284 -15.72 17.38 -4.12
C PRO A 284 -14.46 16.79 -3.49
N GLY A 285 -13.45 16.50 -4.31
CA GLY A 285 -12.19 15.86 -3.88
C GLY A 285 -11.49 16.55 -2.72
N ASP A 286 -11.51 17.90 -2.66
CA ASP A 286 -10.90 18.66 -1.58
C ASP A 286 -11.53 18.35 -0.22
N TRP A 287 -12.86 18.22 -0.18
CA TRP A 287 -13.59 17.82 1.03
C TRP A 287 -13.34 16.36 1.40
N GLN A 288 -13.10 15.49 0.43
CA GLN A 288 -12.77 14.08 0.70
C GLN A 288 -11.46 13.95 1.46
N VAL A 289 -10.45 14.80 1.17
CA VAL A 289 -9.18 14.82 1.90
C VAL A 289 -9.42 15.25 3.37
N LEU A 290 -10.23 16.29 3.59
CA LEU A 290 -10.56 16.78 4.93
C LEU A 290 -11.32 15.71 5.73
N ILE A 291 -12.36 15.13 5.14
CA ILE A 291 -13.15 14.06 5.76
C ILE A 291 -12.25 12.84 6.06
N GLY A 292 -11.36 12.47 5.12
CA GLY A 292 -10.38 11.42 5.31
C GLY A 292 -9.45 11.68 6.50
N GLY A 293 -8.98 12.93 6.67
CA GLY A 293 -8.16 13.34 7.81
C GLY A 293 -8.89 13.22 9.15
N VAL A 294 -10.13 13.73 9.22
CA VAL A 294 -10.96 13.59 10.43
C VAL A 294 -11.25 12.12 10.73
N PHE A 295 -11.59 11.34 9.70
CA PHE A 295 -11.87 9.93 9.84
C PHE A 295 -10.64 9.13 10.30
N LEU A 296 -9.44 9.52 9.85
CA LEU A 296 -8.17 8.97 10.33
C LEU A 296 -8.04 9.11 11.85
N VAL A 297 -8.26 10.33 12.37
CA VAL A 297 -8.16 10.60 13.80
C VAL A 297 -9.16 9.73 14.58
N VAL A 298 -10.41 9.67 14.12
CA VAL A 298 -11.47 8.87 14.75
C VAL A 298 -11.10 7.38 14.75
N VAL A 299 -10.61 6.85 13.62
CA VAL A 299 -10.21 5.44 13.51
C VAL A 299 -9.03 5.12 14.41
N LEU A 300 -8.00 5.98 14.46
CA LEU A 300 -6.84 5.76 15.31
C LEU A 300 -7.20 5.75 16.80
N VAL A 301 -8.11 6.62 17.22
CA VAL A 301 -8.58 6.67 18.62
C VAL A 301 -9.44 5.47 18.98
N ARG A 302 -10.35 5.05 18.06
CA ARG A 302 -11.30 3.95 18.31
C ARG A 302 -10.73 2.57 18.05
N SER A 303 -9.85 2.44 17.06
CA SER A 303 -9.34 1.16 16.56
C SER A 303 -7.89 1.30 16.09
N PRO A 304 -6.90 1.20 17.00
CA PRO A 304 -5.48 1.34 16.66
C PRO A 304 -4.98 0.35 15.60
N GLY A 305 -5.70 -0.74 15.38
CA GLY A 305 -5.43 -1.73 14.33
C GLY A 305 -6.03 -1.40 12.96
N GLY A 306 -6.73 -0.26 12.83
CA GLY A 306 -7.47 0.13 11.63
C GLY A 306 -8.77 -0.66 11.42
N LEU A 307 -9.47 -0.38 10.31
CA LEU A 307 -10.75 -1.02 9.98
C LEU A 307 -10.63 -2.54 9.80
N ALA A 308 -9.50 -3.02 9.29
CA ALA A 308 -9.26 -4.46 9.08
C ALA A 308 -9.13 -5.27 10.38
N ALA A 309 -8.91 -4.63 11.53
CA ALA A 309 -8.88 -5.27 12.84
C ALA A 309 -10.28 -5.47 13.44
N LEU A 310 -11.30 -4.79 12.91
CA LEU A 310 -12.67 -4.96 13.36
C LEU A 310 -13.18 -6.34 12.94
N PRO A 311 -13.79 -7.12 13.85
CA PRO A 311 -14.39 -8.40 13.49
C PRO A 311 -15.53 -8.15 12.50
N PRO A 312 -15.62 -8.96 11.44
CA PRO A 312 -16.66 -8.80 10.44
C PRO A 312 -18.04 -8.96 11.08
N PRO A 313 -19.05 -8.22 10.60
CA PRO A 313 -20.36 -8.14 11.27
C PRO A 313 -21.04 -9.49 11.50
N TRP A 314 -20.79 -10.48 10.64
CA TRP A 314 -21.33 -11.84 10.84
C TRP A 314 -20.69 -12.58 12.02
N GLN A 315 -19.45 -12.31 12.40
CA GLN A 315 -18.84 -12.90 13.61
C GLN A 315 -19.46 -12.34 14.88
N ARG A 316 -19.84 -11.06 14.90
CA ARG A 316 -20.57 -10.47 16.04
C ARG A 316 -21.94 -11.11 16.25
N LEU A 317 -22.60 -11.54 15.18
CA LEU A 317 -23.89 -12.25 15.24
C LEU A 317 -23.73 -13.68 15.74
N THR A 318 -22.66 -14.39 15.36
CA THR A 318 -22.38 -15.75 15.84
C THR A 318 -21.91 -15.76 17.29
N ASP A 319 -21.13 -14.78 17.73
CA ASP A 319 -20.69 -14.66 19.13
C ASP A 319 -21.84 -14.27 20.07
N ARG A 320 -22.79 -13.44 19.62
CA ARG A 320 -24.02 -13.20 20.37
C ARG A 320 -24.82 -14.49 20.58
N ARG A 321 -24.97 -15.33 19.56
CA ARG A 321 -25.65 -16.62 19.67
C ARG A 321 -24.91 -17.60 20.61
N ARG A 322 -23.57 -17.61 20.60
CA ARG A 322 -22.79 -18.43 21.53
C ARG A 322 -22.88 -17.96 22.97
N ARG A 323 -22.91 -16.65 23.24
CA ARG A 323 -23.09 -16.09 24.58
C ARG A 323 -24.51 -16.27 25.12
N SER A 324 -25.52 -16.26 24.26
CA SER A 324 -26.92 -16.51 24.60
C SER A 324 -27.21 -17.99 24.86
N GLY A 325 -26.37 -18.92 24.39
CA GLY A 325 -26.50 -20.37 24.60
C GLY A 325 -25.59 -20.93 25.72
N ALA A 326 -24.70 -20.11 26.29
CA ALA A 326 -23.91 -20.51 27.44
C ALA A 326 -24.74 -20.26 28.71
N ALA A 327 -25.30 -21.33 29.28
CA ALA A 327 -25.90 -21.29 30.63
C ALA A 327 -24.93 -20.69 31.63
N PRO A 328 -25.42 -19.92 32.64
CA PRO A 328 -24.54 -19.36 33.67
C PRO A 328 -23.80 -20.54 34.35
N ARG A 329 -22.48 -20.51 34.29
CA ARG A 329 -21.66 -21.37 35.14
C ARG A 329 -22.05 -21.04 36.56
N ALA A 330 -22.66 -22.04 37.23
CA ALA A 330 -22.89 -22.00 38.68
C ALA A 330 -21.53 -21.69 39.34
N ASP A 331 -21.51 -20.56 39.99
CA ASP A 331 -20.40 -20.10 40.83
C ASP A 331 -20.32 -21.08 42.02
N THR A 332 -19.49 -22.12 41.89
CA THR A 332 -19.13 -22.95 43.01
C THR A 332 -18.15 -22.14 43.86
N ASP A 333 -18.76 -21.40 44.77
CA ASP A 333 -18.15 -20.68 45.85
C ASP A 333 -17.35 -21.69 46.72
N VAL A 334 -16.10 -21.89 46.37
CA VAL A 334 -15.14 -22.56 47.25
C VAL A 334 -14.54 -21.49 48.16
N ARG A 335 -15.33 -21.09 49.19
CA ARG A 335 -14.76 -20.49 50.37
C ARG A 335 -13.75 -21.48 50.93
N ARG A 336 -12.49 -21.29 50.73
CA ARG A 336 -11.43 -21.82 51.57
C ARG A 336 -11.25 -20.83 52.71
N ASP A 337 -11.82 -21.22 53.85
CA ASP A 337 -11.49 -20.66 55.14
C ASP A 337 -9.99 -20.85 55.37
N VAL A 338 -9.24 -19.78 55.25
CA VAL A 338 -7.86 -19.69 55.75
C VAL A 338 -7.95 -19.00 57.09
N GLU A 339 -7.96 -19.77 58.15
CA GLU A 339 -7.73 -19.29 59.52
C GLU A 339 -6.36 -18.57 59.57
N PRO A 340 -6.30 -17.42 60.25
CA PRO A 340 -5.02 -16.77 60.52
C PRO A 340 -4.42 -17.39 61.79
N THR A 341 -3.42 -18.23 61.64
CA THR A 341 -2.54 -18.58 62.76
C THR A 341 -1.62 -17.39 63.04
N VAL A 342 -1.98 -16.67 64.08
CA VAL A 342 -1.10 -15.72 64.75
C VAL A 342 -0.17 -16.55 65.65
N ASP A 343 1.11 -16.67 65.31
CA ASP A 343 2.14 -17.07 66.26
C ASP A 343 3.01 -15.87 66.58
N VAL A 344 2.79 -15.38 67.80
CA VAL A 344 3.64 -14.47 68.54
C VAL A 344 4.74 -15.31 69.21
N VAL A 345 6.03 -15.07 68.82
CA VAL A 345 7.17 -15.43 69.67
C VAL A 345 8.24 -14.34 69.53
N LYS A 346 8.42 -13.63 70.64
CA LYS A 346 9.57 -12.99 71.30
C LYS A 346 10.70 -12.42 70.43
#